data_1f0c6502ea5477b230b88bc0109dfee8
#
_entry.id   1f0c6502ea5477b230b88bc0109dfee8
#
_cell.length_a   1.000
_cell.length_b   1.000
_cell.length_c   1.000
_cell.angle_alpha   90.00
_cell.angle_beta   90.00
_cell.angle_gamma   90.00
#
_symmetry.space_group_name_H-M   'P 1'
#
loop_
_entity.id
_entity.type
_entity.pdbx_description
1 polymer ?
#
loop_
_entity_poly.entity_id
_entity_poly.type
_entity_poly.pdbx_seq_one_letter_code
_entity_poly.pdbx_strand_id
1 'polypeptide(L)'
;MKKKAIGHAGWLWTGLASIVAFIYFFPVLFIILTAFRSRMDTLATPPKWIFTPTFENFYHIFFRAMANSTEYVSTGFHVYFFNSIYISGMSVLLALLIGTLAAYGFSRHPLRGNDTYLFIILTTRMLPPIIVIVPIFLIFRITGLAGTYTGIILMYTAFNLPFSIWMMKSFFDELNTEIEDASRMDGASERSVFFGICIPQVKAGLAATSVFALILTWNEFLFSLLLTNKLTRTMPPAMARTIGGEINVDYGLLAA
;
A
#
# COMPACT_ATOMS: atom_id res chain seq x y z
N MET A 1 -38.39 -10.62 5.74
CA MET A 1 -37.60 -9.44 6.17
C MET A 1 -38.47 -8.19 6.08
N LYS A 2 -38.92 -7.62 7.22
CA LYS A 2 -39.74 -6.39 7.25
C LYS A 2 -38.86 -5.20 6.91
N LYS A 3 -39.12 -4.52 5.75
CA LYS A 3 -38.59 -3.19 5.47
C LYS A 3 -39.09 -2.25 6.58
N LYS A 4 -38.23 -1.89 7.54
CA LYS A 4 -38.52 -0.79 8.48
C LYS A 4 -38.67 0.48 7.62
N ALA A 5 -39.86 1.06 7.63
CA ALA A 5 -40.05 2.40 7.07
C ALA A 5 -39.07 3.36 7.76
N ILE A 6 -38.26 4.04 6.98
CA ILE A 6 -37.35 5.07 7.47
C ILE A 6 -38.23 6.24 7.91
N GLY A 7 -38.46 6.36 9.23
CA GLY A 7 -39.21 7.49 9.82
C GLY A 7 -38.45 8.82 9.59
N HIS A 8 -39.13 9.97 9.84
CA HIS A 8 -38.55 11.31 9.64
C HIS A 8 -37.17 11.51 10.28
N ALA A 9 -36.89 10.85 11.41
CA ALA A 9 -35.55 10.81 11.99
C ALA A 9 -34.50 10.14 11.09
N GLY A 10 -34.89 9.14 10.30
CA GLY A 10 -33.97 8.49 9.37
C GLY A 10 -33.47 9.42 8.24
N TRP A 11 -34.34 10.29 7.73
CA TRP A 11 -33.97 11.25 6.69
C TRP A 11 -32.98 12.32 7.20
N LEU A 12 -33.15 12.78 8.44
CA LEU A 12 -32.23 13.73 9.08
C LEU A 12 -30.82 13.11 9.24
N TRP A 13 -30.74 11.86 9.73
CA TRP A 13 -29.47 11.14 9.86
C TRP A 13 -28.82 10.86 8.51
N THR A 14 -29.62 10.49 7.51
CA THR A 14 -29.11 10.31 6.13
C THR A 14 -28.59 11.62 5.56
N GLY A 15 -29.32 12.73 5.76
CA GLY A 15 -28.86 14.05 5.33
C GLY A 15 -27.54 14.47 6.00
N LEU A 16 -27.44 14.29 7.32
CA LEU A 16 -26.21 14.58 8.05
C LEU A 16 -25.05 13.71 7.58
N ALA A 17 -25.27 12.41 7.41
CA ALA A 17 -24.25 11.50 6.90
C ALA A 17 -23.81 11.87 5.47
N SER A 18 -24.74 12.31 4.61
CA SER A 18 -24.41 12.77 3.25
C SER A 18 -23.55 14.04 3.26
N ILE A 19 -23.86 15.00 4.14
CA ILE A 19 -23.04 16.20 4.31
C ILE A 19 -21.64 15.85 4.77
N VAL A 20 -21.52 15.00 5.79
CA VAL A 20 -20.22 14.54 6.30
C VAL A 20 -19.45 13.81 5.19
N ALA A 21 -20.10 12.89 4.46
CA ALA A 21 -19.48 12.19 3.34
C ALA A 21 -18.99 13.15 2.25
N PHE A 22 -19.80 14.18 1.91
CA PHE A 22 -19.41 15.20 0.93
C PHE A 22 -18.18 15.99 1.38
N ILE A 23 -18.13 16.41 2.67
CA ILE A 23 -16.97 17.13 3.22
C ILE A 23 -15.69 16.29 3.10
N TYR A 24 -15.77 14.99 3.44
CA TYR A 24 -14.62 14.09 3.30
C TYR A 24 -14.25 13.79 1.85
N PHE A 25 -15.22 13.74 0.95
CA PHE A 25 -14.98 13.49 -0.47
C PHE A 25 -14.51 14.74 -1.23
N PHE A 26 -14.82 15.94 -0.72
CA PHE A 26 -14.51 17.20 -1.39
C PHE A 26 -13.02 17.38 -1.76
N PRO A 27 -12.03 17.11 -0.88
CA PRO A 27 -10.62 17.19 -1.25
C PRO A 27 -10.26 16.25 -2.40
N VAL A 28 -10.82 15.03 -2.42
CA VAL A 28 -10.60 14.05 -3.50
C VAL A 28 -11.19 14.57 -4.81
N LEU A 29 -12.42 15.09 -4.77
CA LEU A 29 -13.06 15.72 -5.92
C LEU A 29 -12.23 16.90 -6.44
N PHE A 30 -11.69 17.72 -5.55
CA PHE A 30 -10.85 18.86 -5.93
C PHE A 30 -9.57 18.41 -6.64
N ILE A 31 -8.91 17.35 -6.19
CA ILE A 31 -7.74 16.74 -6.86
C ILE A 31 -8.13 16.23 -8.23
N ILE A 32 -9.21 15.46 -8.35
CA ILE A 32 -9.72 14.95 -9.63
C ILE A 32 -9.99 16.12 -10.61
N LEU A 33 -10.67 17.16 -10.17
CA LEU A 33 -10.92 18.34 -11.01
C LEU A 33 -9.62 19.05 -11.40
N THR A 34 -8.64 19.10 -10.51
CA THR A 34 -7.34 19.74 -10.78
C THR A 34 -6.56 18.98 -11.86
N ALA A 35 -6.68 17.66 -11.94
CA ALA A 35 -6.08 16.86 -13.00
C ALA A 35 -6.54 17.26 -14.42
N PHE A 36 -7.78 17.79 -14.55
CA PHE A 36 -8.35 18.24 -15.83
C PHE A 36 -8.22 19.74 -16.07
N ARG A 37 -7.55 20.50 -15.17
CA ARG A 37 -7.35 21.95 -15.35
C ARG A 37 -6.08 22.22 -16.16
N SER A 38 -6.13 23.30 -16.95
CA SER A 38 -4.90 23.85 -17.54
C SER A 38 -4.00 24.41 -16.43
N ARG A 39 -2.70 24.51 -16.70
CA ARG A 39 -1.75 25.10 -15.77
C ARG A 39 -2.14 26.53 -15.35
N MET A 40 -2.65 27.34 -16.29
CA MET A 40 -3.12 28.70 -16.06
C MET A 40 -4.30 28.74 -15.10
N ASP A 41 -5.26 27.84 -15.26
CA ASP A 41 -6.46 27.77 -14.41
C ASP A 41 -6.14 27.20 -13.01
N THR A 42 -5.13 26.33 -12.92
CA THR A 42 -4.67 25.78 -11.64
C THR A 42 -4.00 26.83 -10.77
N LEU A 43 -3.24 27.75 -11.37
CA LEU A 43 -2.52 28.83 -10.67
C LEU A 43 -3.36 30.11 -10.50
N ALA A 44 -4.58 30.17 -11.04
CA ALA A 44 -5.43 31.34 -10.98
C ALA A 44 -5.84 31.69 -9.54
N THR A 45 -5.71 32.96 -9.18
CA THR A 45 -6.16 33.54 -7.90
C THR A 45 -7.19 34.63 -8.19
N PRO A 46 -8.46 34.49 -7.76
CA PRO A 46 -9.05 33.38 -7.01
C PRO A 46 -9.20 32.11 -7.82
N PRO A 47 -9.35 30.90 -7.18
CA PRO A 47 -9.48 29.63 -7.87
C PRO A 47 -10.68 29.61 -8.83
N LYS A 48 -10.45 29.23 -10.06
CA LYS A 48 -11.53 29.08 -11.07
C LYS A 48 -12.26 27.76 -10.86
N TRP A 49 -13.54 27.80 -10.54
CA TRP A 49 -14.40 26.61 -10.42
C TRP A 49 -14.96 26.13 -11.76
N ILE A 50 -15.19 27.07 -12.68
CA ILE A 50 -15.66 26.78 -14.04
C ILE A 50 -14.48 26.97 -14.99
N PHE A 51 -14.07 25.89 -15.64
CA PHE A 51 -12.93 25.84 -16.54
C PHE A 51 -13.22 24.88 -17.70
N THR A 52 -12.47 24.99 -18.80
CA THR A 52 -12.53 24.03 -19.90
C THR A 52 -11.67 22.83 -19.57
N PRO A 53 -12.23 21.60 -19.44
CA PRO A 53 -11.45 20.40 -19.14
C PRO A 53 -10.40 20.14 -20.23
N THR A 54 -9.18 19.81 -19.84
CA THR A 54 -8.09 19.42 -20.73
C THR A 54 -7.50 18.08 -20.31
N PHE A 55 -6.99 17.30 -21.26
CA PHE A 55 -6.23 16.07 -21.01
C PHE A 55 -4.72 16.30 -21.10
N GLU A 56 -4.29 17.54 -21.18
CA GLU A 56 -2.89 17.95 -21.36
C GLU A 56 -2.00 17.42 -20.24
N ASN A 57 -2.47 17.47 -18.98
CA ASN A 57 -1.75 16.95 -17.83
C ASN A 57 -1.47 15.44 -17.94
N PHE A 58 -2.45 14.65 -18.41
CA PHE A 58 -2.28 13.22 -18.64
C PHE A 58 -1.27 12.91 -19.74
N TYR A 59 -1.21 13.74 -20.77
CA TYR A 59 -0.17 13.63 -21.79
C TYR A 59 1.21 13.96 -21.21
N HIS A 60 1.30 15.01 -20.40
CA HIS A 60 2.55 15.46 -19.77
C HIS A 60 3.08 14.51 -18.68
N ILE A 61 2.25 13.59 -18.14
CA ILE A 61 2.74 12.49 -17.30
C ILE A 61 3.76 11.63 -18.05
N PHE A 62 3.51 11.36 -19.33
CA PHE A 62 4.36 10.50 -20.13
C PHE A 62 5.46 11.27 -20.84
N PHE A 63 5.15 12.48 -21.30
CA PHE A 63 6.04 13.29 -22.13
C PHE A 63 6.07 14.73 -21.62
N ARG A 64 7.25 15.20 -21.29
CA ARG A 64 7.47 16.58 -20.85
C ARG A 64 8.21 17.34 -21.95
N ALA A 65 7.75 18.56 -22.26
CA ALA A 65 8.47 19.46 -23.15
C ALA A 65 9.82 19.85 -22.53
N MET A 66 10.88 19.79 -23.28
CA MET A 66 12.16 20.38 -22.88
C MET A 66 12.04 21.91 -22.81
N ALA A 67 12.64 22.51 -21.79
CA ALA A 67 12.71 23.96 -21.69
C ALA A 67 13.35 24.52 -22.97
N ASN A 68 12.64 25.45 -23.65
CA ASN A 68 13.04 26.10 -24.87
C ASN A 68 13.16 25.22 -26.14
N SER A 69 12.55 24.06 -26.19
CA SER A 69 12.51 23.22 -27.40
C SER A 69 11.10 22.66 -27.65
N THR A 70 10.83 22.28 -28.89
CA THR A 70 9.63 21.54 -29.30
C THR A 70 9.75 20.03 -29.05
N GLU A 71 10.89 19.58 -28.52
CA GLU A 71 11.12 18.17 -28.23
C GLU A 71 10.53 17.77 -26.88
N TYR A 72 9.88 16.63 -26.87
CA TYR A 72 9.32 16.01 -25.67
C TYR A 72 10.23 14.88 -25.18
N VAL A 73 10.53 14.88 -23.88
CA VAL A 73 11.31 13.83 -23.23
C VAL A 73 10.40 12.99 -22.36
N SER A 74 10.57 11.67 -22.40
CA SER A 74 9.85 10.76 -21.52
C SER A 74 10.17 11.08 -20.06
N THR A 75 9.12 11.23 -19.24
CA THR A 75 9.25 11.46 -17.79
C THR A 75 9.70 10.22 -17.04
N GLY A 76 9.59 9.04 -17.65
CA GLY A 76 9.83 7.75 -17.02
C GLY A 76 8.68 7.29 -16.11
N PHE A 77 7.52 7.96 -16.13
CA PHE A 77 6.35 7.62 -15.32
C PHE A 77 5.99 6.13 -15.38
N HIS A 78 5.91 5.57 -16.58
CA HIS A 78 5.59 4.16 -16.79
C HIS A 78 6.57 3.23 -16.05
N VAL A 79 7.87 3.56 -16.02
CA VAL A 79 8.87 2.77 -15.28
C VAL A 79 8.56 2.78 -13.78
N TYR A 80 8.32 3.96 -13.21
CA TYR A 80 8.03 4.09 -11.78
C TYR A 80 6.70 3.44 -11.39
N PHE A 81 5.69 3.54 -12.27
CA PHE A 81 4.40 2.91 -12.07
C PHE A 81 4.50 1.36 -12.07
N PHE A 82 5.15 0.79 -13.08
CA PHE A 82 5.37 -0.66 -13.13
C PHE A 82 6.29 -1.15 -12.01
N ASN A 83 7.30 -0.36 -11.64
CA ASN A 83 8.13 -0.66 -10.46
C ASN A 83 7.29 -0.73 -9.18
N SER A 84 6.38 0.23 -8.98
CA SER A 84 5.48 0.19 -7.81
C SER A 84 4.63 -1.06 -7.80
N ILE A 85 4.02 -1.44 -8.93
CA ILE A 85 3.21 -2.68 -9.02
C ILE A 85 4.07 -3.90 -8.73
N TYR A 86 5.22 -4.02 -9.38
CA TYR A 86 6.10 -5.19 -9.25
C TYR A 86 6.67 -5.32 -7.84
N ILE A 87 7.27 -4.25 -7.32
CA ILE A 87 7.90 -4.25 -5.99
C ILE A 87 6.85 -4.48 -4.90
N SER A 88 5.72 -3.76 -4.94
CA SER A 88 4.66 -3.93 -3.95
C SER A 88 4.03 -5.31 -4.03
N GLY A 89 3.71 -5.78 -5.24
CA GLY A 89 3.12 -7.09 -5.45
C GLY A 89 4.00 -8.23 -4.95
N MET A 90 5.29 -8.23 -5.32
CA MET A 90 6.25 -9.24 -4.87
C MET A 90 6.50 -9.19 -3.37
N SER A 91 6.63 -8.00 -2.80
CA SER A 91 6.85 -7.85 -1.36
C SER A 91 5.65 -8.33 -0.54
N VAL A 92 4.44 -7.98 -0.97
CA VAL A 92 3.20 -8.43 -0.32
C VAL A 92 3.03 -9.94 -0.44
N LEU A 93 3.29 -10.51 -1.62
CA LEU A 93 3.24 -11.95 -1.84
C LEU A 93 4.18 -12.69 -0.88
N LEU A 94 5.44 -12.26 -0.81
CA LEU A 94 6.43 -12.86 0.10
C LEU A 94 6.07 -12.68 1.57
N ALA A 95 5.62 -11.49 1.96
CA ALA A 95 5.19 -11.20 3.33
C ALA A 95 3.98 -12.05 3.75
N LEU A 96 3.03 -12.26 2.84
CA LEU A 96 1.87 -13.13 3.09
C LEU A 96 2.27 -14.60 3.16
N LEU A 97 3.08 -15.08 2.23
CA LEU A 97 3.53 -16.48 2.25
C LEU A 97 4.25 -16.83 3.56
N ILE A 98 5.27 -16.05 3.91
CA ILE A 98 6.05 -16.26 5.14
C ILE A 98 5.19 -15.97 6.37
N GLY A 99 4.45 -14.86 6.36
CA GLY A 99 3.60 -14.40 7.46
C GLY A 99 2.48 -15.39 7.79
N THR A 100 1.83 -15.97 6.78
CA THR A 100 0.76 -16.95 6.97
C THR A 100 1.29 -18.26 7.57
N LEU A 101 2.44 -18.74 7.08
CA LEU A 101 3.09 -19.94 7.65
C LEU A 101 3.49 -19.70 9.12
N ALA A 102 4.12 -18.57 9.40
CA ALA A 102 4.50 -18.20 10.76
C ALA A 102 3.27 -18.05 11.67
N ALA A 103 2.22 -17.37 11.20
CA ALA A 103 0.98 -17.16 11.93
C ALA A 103 0.28 -18.50 12.30
N TYR A 104 0.24 -19.44 11.36
CA TYR A 104 -0.28 -20.79 11.63
C TYR A 104 0.56 -21.50 12.71
N GLY A 105 1.90 -21.42 12.61
CA GLY A 105 2.78 -21.96 13.64
C GLY A 105 2.53 -21.37 15.01
N PHE A 106 2.41 -20.04 15.12
CA PHE A 106 2.10 -19.35 16.38
C PHE A 106 0.70 -19.66 16.92
N SER A 107 -0.27 -19.95 16.06
CA SER A 107 -1.65 -20.25 16.45
C SER A 107 -1.84 -21.70 16.87
N ARG A 108 -1.22 -22.68 16.20
CA ARG A 108 -1.43 -24.10 16.40
C ARG A 108 -0.33 -24.81 17.19
N HIS A 109 0.88 -24.25 17.21
CA HIS A 109 2.03 -24.82 17.90
C HIS A 109 2.65 -23.79 18.85
N PRO A 110 1.94 -23.44 19.94
CA PRO A 110 2.42 -22.38 20.84
C PRO A 110 3.73 -22.78 21.51
N LEU A 111 4.76 -21.99 21.25
CA LEU A 111 6.07 -22.11 21.91
C LEU A 111 6.01 -21.53 23.31
N ARG A 112 6.92 -21.98 24.20
CA ARG A 112 7.10 -21.30 25.50
C ARG A 112 7.49 -19.85 25.24
N GLY A 113 6.70 -18.89 25.76
CA GLY A 113 6.90 -17.47 25.52
C GLY A 113 6.31 -16.94 24.20
N ASN A 114 5.34 -17.63 23.62
CA ASN A 114 4.68 -17.29 22.37
C ASN A 114 4.27 -15.80 22.28
N ASP A 115 3.62 -15.29 23.32
CA ASP A 115 3.18 -13.89 23.40
C ASP A 115 4.35 -12.92 23.43
N THR A 116 5.45 -13.31 24.08
CA THR A 116 6.68 -12.50 24.11
C THR A 116 7.30 -12.39 22.72
N TYR A 117 7.37 -13.48 21.96
CA TYR A 117 7.87 -13.45 20.59
C TYR A 117 6.99 -12.60 19.68
N LEU A 118 5.67 -12.76 19.77
CA LEU A 118 4.72 -11.93 19.02
C LEU A 118 4.84 -10.45 19.39
N PHE A 119 4.99 -10.15 20.69
CA PHE A 119 5.22 -8.79 21.15
C PHE A 119 6.51 -8.20 20.59
N ILE A 120 7.62 -8.95 20.63
CA ILE A 120 8.90 -8.52 20.05
C ILE A 120 8.74 -8.25 18.56
N ILE A 121 8.10 -9.16 17.81
CA ILE A 121 7.85 -8.99 16.38
C ILE A 121 7.07 -7.71 16.10
N LEU A 122 6.00 -7.43 16.84
CA LEU A 122 5.22 -6.20 16.69
C LEU A 122 6.03 -4.95 17.06
N THR A 123 6.84 -5.04 18.12
CA THR A 123 7.65 -3.91 18.59
C THR A 123 8.66 -3.46 17.55
N THR A 124 9.17 -4.36 16.69
CA THR A 124 10.07 -3.99 15.59
C THR A 124 9.42 -2.97 14.64
N ARG A 125 8.10 -3.00 14.48
CA ARG A 125 7.36 -2.07 13.65
C ARG A 125 7.14 -0.70 14.31
N MET A 126 7.26 -0.60 15.62
CA MET A 126 7.12 0.66 16.37
C MET A 126 8.37 1.53 16.25
N LEU A 127 9.48 0.99 15.78
CA LEU A 127 10.69 1.77 15.54
C LEU A 127 10.44 2.78 14.41
N PRO A 128 10.74 4.07 14.62
CA PRO A 128 10.62 5.06 13.55
C PRO A 128 11.50 4.67 12.35
N PRO A 129 10.91 4.57 11.14
CA PRO A 129 11.64 4.14 9.94
C PRO A 129 12.92 4.94 9.67
N ILE A 130 12.92 6.24 10.03
CA ILE A 130 14.07 7.12 9.83
C ILE A 130 15.31 6.70 10.64
N ILE A 131 15.12 6.07 11.80
CA ILE A 131 16.23 5.61 12.63
C ILE A 131 16.85 4.33 12.05
N VAL A 132 15.99 3.47 11.49
CA VAL A 132 16.37 2.14 11.00
C VAL A 132 16.99 2.22 9.60
N ILE A 133 16.58 3.19 8.79
CA ILE A 133 16.95 3.23 7.37
C ILE A 133 18.44 3.47 7.14
N VAL A 134 19.10 4.29 7.98
CA VAL A 134 20.53 4.62 7.79
C VAL A 134 21.43 3.39 7.97
N PRO A 135 21.32 2.62 9.07
CA PRO A 135 22.06 1.36 9.19
C PRO A 135 21.75 0.37 8.07
N ILE A 136 20.48 0.22 7.70
CA ILE A 136 20.08 -0.69 6.62
C ILE A 136 20.67 -0.26 5.29
N PHE A 137 20.66 1.04 4.96
CA PHE A 137 21.29 1.56 3.76
C PHE A 137 22.78 1.21 3.68
N LEU A 138 23.51 1.36 4.79
CA LEU A 138 24.94 1.00 4.85
C LEU A 138 25.16 -0.50 4.60
N ILE A 139 24.36 -1.37 5.25
CA ILE A 139 24.40 -2.82 5.03
C ILE A 139 24.09 -3.15 3.56
N PHE A 140 23.01 -2.57 3.00
CA PHE A 140 22.61 -2.83 1.61
C PHE A 140 23.65 -2.33 0.61
N ARG A 141 24.34 -1.24 0.92
CA ARG A 141 25.43 -0.74 0.09
C ARG A 141 26.63 -1.69 0.08
N ILE A 142 27.03 -2.20 1.24
CA ILE A 142 28.17 -3.13 1.39
C ILE A 142 27.84 -4.47 0.71
N THR A 143 26.60 -4.95 0.87
CA THR A 143 26.12 -6.23 0.28
C THR A 143 25.73 -6.15 -1.18
N GLY A 144 25.77 -4.95 -1.80
CA GLY A 144 25.36 -4.73 -3.18
C GLY A 144 23.84 -4.78 -3.42
N LEU A 145 23.02 -4.76 -2.36
CA LEU A 145 21.56 -4.77 -2.46
C LEU A 145 20.96 -3.38 -2.71
N ALA A 146 21.68 -2.30 -2.36
CA ALA A 146 21.22 -0.94 -2.61
C ALA A 146 21.05 -0.68 -4.11
N GLY A 147 19.93 -0.08 -4.49
CA GLY A 147 19.60 0.22 -5.89
C GLY A 147 19.09 -0.97 -6.70
N THR A 148 18.86 -2.14 -6.08
CA THR A 148 18.35 -3.35 -6.76
C THR A 148 16.88 -3.61 -6.43
N TYR A 149 16.17 -4.31 -7.32
CA TYR A 149 14.80 -4.79 -7.05
C TYR A 149 14.78 -5.75 -5.86
N THR A 150 15.75 -6.66 -5.76
CA THR A 150 15.84 -7.61 -4.65
C THR A 150 15.98 -6.90 -3.31
N GLY A 151 16.81 -5.88 -3.22
CA GLY A 151 17.00 -5.11 -1.98
C GLY A 151 15.70 -4.48 -1.50
N ILE A 152 15.03 -3.72 -2.35
CA ILE A 152 13.79 -3.04 -1.96
C ILE A 152 12.64 -4.02 -1.67
N ILE A 153 12.53 -5.13 -2.42
CA ILE A 153 11.54 -6.18 -2.17
C ILE A 153 11.78 -6.84 -0.82
N LEU A 154 13.02 -7.20 -0.50
CA LEU A 154 13.37 -7.77 0.82
C LEU A 154 13.06 -6.79 1.95
N MET A 155 13.38 -5.51 1.78
CA MET A 155 13.10 -4.50 2.79
C MET A 155 11.59 -4.36 3.04
N TYR A 156 10.80 -4.26 1.99
CA TYR A 156 9.34 -4.15 2.10
C TYR A 156 8.71 -5.42 2.64
N THR A 157 9.23 -6.59 2.29
CA THR A 157 8.80 -7.88 2.85
C THR A 157 9.05 -7.88 4.37
N ALA A 158 10.28 -7.58 4.80
CA ALA A 158 10.64 -7.54 6.22
C ALA A 158 9.76 -6.54 7.01
N PHE A 159 9.48 -5.37 6.43
CA PHE A 159 8.65 -4.35 7.05
C PHE A 159 7.18 -4.78 7.19
N ASN A 160 6.64 -5.57 6.25
CA ASN A 160 5.25 -6.04 6.29
C ASN A 160 5.07 -7.34 7.10
N LEU A 161 6.12 -8.13 7.32
CA LEU A 161 6.03 -9.41 8.03
C LEU A 161 5.36 -9.32 9.39
N PRO A 162 5.73 -8.40 10.31
CA PRO A 162 5.11 -8.30 11.63
C PRO A 162 3.59 -8.13 11.55
N PHE A 163 3.12 -7.26 10.67
CA PHE A 163 1.72 -7.01 10.45
C PHE A 163 1.01 -8.25 9.87
N SER A 164 1.62 -8.88 8.86
CA SER A 164 1.03 -10.06 8.22
C SER A 164 0.92 -11.25 9.18
N ILE A 165 1.93 -11.47 10.03
CA ILE A 165 1.91 -12.51 11.06
C ILE A 165 0.78 -12.25 12.05
N TRP A 166 0.69 -11.04 12.56
CA TRP A 166 -0.30 -10.68 13.58
C TRP A 166 -1.74 -10.78 13.05
N MET A 167 -1.99 -10.21 11.88
CA MET A 167 -3.29 -10.28 11.24
C MET A 167 -3.70 -11.72 10.93
N MET A 168 -2.83 -12.48 10.28
CA MET A 168 -3.15 -13.85 9.92
C MET A 168 -3.33 -14.76 11.14
N LYS A 169 -2.54 -14.52 12.21
CA LYS A 169 -2.73 -15.26 13.46
C LYS A 169 -4.12 -15.05 14.03
N SER A 170 -4.64 -13.81 14.06
CA SER A 170 -5.99 -13.53 14.53
C SER A 170 -7.05 -14.33 13.74
N PHE A 171 -6.91 -14.44 12.42
CA PHE A 171 -7.81 -15.25 11.61
C PHE A 171 -7.69 -16.75 11.87
N PHE A 172 -6.48 -17.26 12.12
CA PHE A 172 -6.31 -18.67 12.50
C PHE A 172 -6.86 -18.96 13.90
N ASP A 173 -6.69 -18.05 14.85
CA ASP A 173 -7.22 -18.20 16.23
C ASP A 173 -8.75 -18.28 16.27
N GLU A 174 -9.45 -17.66 15.30
CA GLU A 174 -10.90 -17.72 15.16
C GLU A 174 -11.41 -19.06 14.56
N LEU A 175 -10.55 -19.88 13.97
CA LEU A 175 -10.95 -21.15 13.39
C LEU A 175 -11.19 -22.20 14.48
N ASN A 176 -12.27 -22.97 14.32
CA ASN A 176 -12.55 -24.12 15.19
C ASN A 176 -11.54 -25.24 14.94
N THR A 177 -10.74 -25.55 15.96
CA THR A 177 -9.71 -26.62 15.89
C THR A 177 -10.28 -28.01 15.78
N GLU A 178 -11.55 -28.25 16.19
CA GLU A 178 -12.21 -29.56 16.09
C GLU A 178 -12.27 -30.08 14.66
N ILE A 179 -12.39 -29.17 13.65
CA ILE A 179 -12.41 -29.57 12.25
C ILE A 179 -11.01 -30.07 11.80
N GLU A 180 -9.95 -29.42 12.28
CA GLU A 180 -8.57 -29.83 12.03
C GLU A 180 -8.30 -31.19 12.70
N ASP A 181 -8.72 -31.37 13.95
CA ASP A 181 -8.53 -32.60 14.72
C ASP A 181 -9.31 -33.78 14.12
N ALA A 182 -10.56 -33.58 13.69
CA ALA A 182 -11.33 -34.59 12.98
C ALA A 182 -10.62 -35.04 11.70
N SER A 183 -10.07 -34.10 10.92
CA SER A 183 -9.32 -34.43 9.73
C SER A 183 -8.04 -35.23 10.01
N ARG A 184 -7.35 -34.92 11.12
CA ARG A 184 -6.18 -35.72 11.55
C ARG A 184 -6.57 -37.13 11.93
N MET A 185 -7.73 -37.29 12.57
CA MET A 185 -8.27 -38.64 12.88
C MET A 185 -8.62 -39.42 11.62
N ASP A 186 -9.05 -38.76 10.54
CA ASP A 186 -9.29 -39.34 9.23
C ASP A 186 -7.98 -39.64 8.44
N GLY A 187 -6.81 -39.37 9.03
CA GLY A 187 -5.51 -39.66 8.45
C GLY A 187 -4.93 -38.54 7.56
N ALA A 188 -5.51 -37.34 7.60
CA ALA A 188 -4.95 -36.22 6.85
C ALA A 188 -3.58 -35.79 7.42
N SER A 189 -2.61 -35.56 6.53
CA SER A 189 -1.31 -34.99 6.91
C SER A 189 -1.44 -33.50 7.31
N GLU A 190 -0.51 -32.98 8.12
CA GLU A 190 -0.49 -31.58 8.51
C GLU A 190 -0.50 -30.60 7.29
N ARG A 191 0.15 -30.98 6.20
CA ARG A 191 0.10 -30.18 4.97
C ARG A 191 -1.31 -30.19 4.35
N SER A 192 -2.00 -31.32 4.39
CA SER A 192 -3.37 -31.44 3.88
C SER A 192 -4.33 -30.63 4.74
N VAL A 193 -4.19 -30.66 6.07
CA VAL A 193 -4.97 -29.85 7.01
C VAL A 193 -4.73 -28.35 6.74
N PHE A 194 -3.47 -27.94 6.64
CA PHE A 194 -3.13 -26.53 6.39
C PHE A 194 -3.69 -26.01 5.06
N PHE A 195 -3.31 -26.65 3.94
CA PHE A 195 -3.69 -26.17 2.59
C PHE A 195 -5.14 -26.48 2.21
N GLY A 196 -5.67 -27.64 2.65
CA GLY A 196 -7.00 -28.12 2.27
C GLY A 196 -8.11 -27.61 3.17
N ILE A 197 -7.83 -27.29 4.44
CA ILE A 197 -8.83 -26.91 5.43
C ILE A 197 -8.63 -25.48 5.93
N CYS A 198 -7.44 -25.19 6.49
CA CYS A 198 -7.22 -23.89 7.14
C CYS A 198 -7.16 -22.73 6.14
N ILE A 199 -6.36 -22.85 5.07
CA ILE A 199 -6.19 -21.76 4.07
C ILE A 199 -7.51 -21.40 3.39
N PRO A 200 -8.37 -22.32 2.93
CA PRO A 200 -9.68 -21.98 2.37
C PRO A 200 -10.60 -21.23 3.33
N GLN A 201 -10.52 -21.53 4.64
CA GLN A 201 -11.35 -20.89 5.65
C GLN A 201 -10.88 -19.46 5.96
N VAL A 202 -9.55 -19.21 5.97
CA VAL A 202 -8.98 -17.86 6.22
C VAL A 202 -8.81 -17.02 4.96
N LYS A 203 -9.38 -17.43 3.82
CA LYS A 203 -9.24 -16.67 2.55
C LYS A 203 -9.66 -15.21 2.64
N ALA A 204 -10.70 -14.91 3.44
CA ALA A 204 -11.11 -13.52 3.69
C ALA A 204 -10.04 -12.74 4.47
N GLY A 205 -9.40 -13.39 5.44
CA GLY A 205 -8.26 -12.84 6.18
C GLY A 205 -7.04 -12.61 5.29
N LEU A 206 -6.72 -13.56 4.39
CA LEU A 206 -5.66 -13.40 3.40
C LEU A 206 -5.94 -12.18 2.49
N ALA A 207 -7.16 -12.06 1.97
CA ALA A 207 -7.55 -10.93 1.13
C ALA A 207 -7.44 -9.60 1.89
N ALA A 208 -7.97 -9.52 3.10
CA ALA A 208 -7.90 -8.32 3.93
C ALA A 208 -6.44 -7.94 4.24
N THR A 209 -5.62 -8.90 4.70
CA THR A 209 -4.21 -8.67 5.02
C THR A 209 -3.42 -8.23 3.78
N SER A 210 -3.71 -8.82 2.60
CA SER A 210 -3.05 -8.44 1.35
C SER A 210 -3.36 -7.00 0.94
N VAL A 211 -4.61 -6.57 1.05
CA VAL A 211 -5.03 -5.20 0.73
C VAL A 211 -4.34 -4.19 1.66
N PHE A 212 -4.34 -4.44 2.97
CA PHE A 212 -3.66 -3.56 3.92
C PHE A 212 -2.14 -3.50 3.69
N ALA A 213 -1.49 -4.65 3.49
CA ALA A 213 -0.07 -4.72 3.19
C ALA A 213 0.26 -3.99 1.87
N LEU A 214 -0.61 -4.11 0.85
CA LEU A 214 -0.45 -3.40 -0.42
C LEU A 214 -0.56 -1.89 -0.24
N ILE A 215 -1.55 -1.40 0.51
CA ILE A 215 -1.70 0.03 0.81
C ILE A 215 -0.45 0.57 1.52
N LEU A 216 0.06 -0.14 2.52
CA LEU A 216 1.25 0.26 3.26
C LEU A 216 2.49 0.31 2.36
N THR A 217 2.67 -0.71 1.50
CA THR A 217 3.82 -0.80 0.60
C THR A 217 3.73 0.20 -0.55
N TRP A 218 2.54 0.40 -1.11
CA TRP A 218 2.32 1.35 -2.21
C TRP A 218 2.62 2.79 -1.78
N ASN A 219 2.23 3.17 -0.58
CA ASN A 219 2.44 4.52 -0.04
C ASN A 219 3.82 4.71 0.61
N GLU A 220 4.66 3.67 0.63
CA GLU A 220 5.97 3.77 1.26
C GLU A 220 6.90 4.66 0.44
N PHE A 221 7.46 5.65 1.11
CA PHE A 221 8.27 6.69 0.51
C PHE A 221 9.74 6.60 0.91
N LEU A 222 10.01 6.43 2.22
CA LEU A 222 11.33 6.64 2.79
C LEU A 222 12.35 5.57 2.37
N PHE A 223 11.96 4.29 2.46
CA PHE A 223 12.83 3.20 2.05
C PHE A 223 13.09 3.23 0.55
N SER A 224 12.05 3.52 -0.26
CA SER A 224 12.24 3.66 -1.70
C SER A 224 13.12 4.85 -2.05
N LEU A 225 12.99 5.99 -1.37
CA LEU A 225 13.82 7.17 -1.62
C LEU A 225 15.31 6.87 -1.44
N LEU A 226 15.67 6.13 -0.40
CA LEU A 226 17.06 5.89 0.01
C LEU A 226 17.67 4.61 -0.57
N LEU A 227 16.87 3.56 -0.74
CA LEU A 227 17.35 2.24 -1.17
C LEU A 227 17.26 2.00 -2.68
N THR A 228 16.59 2.87 -3.45
CA THR A 228 16.41 2.70 -4.90
C THR A 228 17.22 3.74 -5.70
N ASN A 229 17.45 3.41 -6.97
CA ASN A 229 18.04 4.32 -7.96
C ASN A 229 16.99 4.71 -9.03
N LYS A 230 17.42 5.40 -10.10
CA LYS A 230 16.52 5.83 -11.18
C LYS A 230 15.76 4.69 -11.86
N LEU A 231 16.34 3.48 -11.90
CA LEU A 231 15.74 2.32 -12.59
C LEU A 231 14.76 1.55 -11.70
N THR A 232 14.98 1.53 -10.38
CA THR A 232 14.22 0.72 -9.41
C THR A 232 13.26 1.56 -8.54
N ARG A 233 13.19 2.88 -8.77
CA ARG A 233 12.38 3.79 -7.97
C ARG A 233 10.89 3.52 -8.12
N THR A 234 10.16 3.63 -7.00
CA THR A 234 8.69 3.55 -6.97
C THR A 234 8.05 4.92 -7.20
N MET A 235 6.73 4.95 -7.39
CA MET A 235 5.95 6.17 -7.66
C MET A 235 6.09 7.26 -6.58
N PRO A 236 5.92 6.99 -5.27
CA PRO A 236 5.90 8.07 -4.28
C PRO A 236 7.16 8.95 -4.28
N PRO A 237 8.41 8.42 -4.24
CA PRO A 237 9.59 9.27 -4.33
C PRO A 237 9.83 9.83 -5.75
N ALA A 238 9.29 9.23 -6.80
CA ALA A 238 9.35 9.80 -8.13
C ALA A 238 8.48 11.06 -8.22
N MET A 239 7.24 11.02 -7.71
CA MET A 239 6.34 12.17 -7.62
C MET A 239 6.92 13.31 -6.77
N ALA A 240 7.49 12.99 -5.61
CA ALA A 240 8.09 14.00 -4.74
C ALA A 240 9.23 14.77 -5.41
N ARG A 241 9.98 14.15 -6.31
CA ARG A 241 11.02 14.84 -7.10
C ARG A 241 10.45 15.82 -8.10
N THR A 242 9.28 15.54 -8.65
CA THR A 242 8.58 16.46 -9.56
C THR A 242 8.16 17.74 -8.81
N ILE A 243 7.82 17.60 -7.51
CA ILE A 243 7.49 18.74 -6.65
C ILE A 243 8.74 19.54 -6.26
N GLY A 244 9.83 18.87 -5.90
CA GLY A 244 11.04 19.50 -5.35
C GLY A 244 12.01 20.08 -6.37
N GLY A 245 11.82 19.82 -7.66
CA GLY A 245 12.79 20.22 -8.73
C GLY A 245 12.47 21.52 -9.45
N GLU A 246 11.33 22.16 -9.21
CA GLU A 246 10.89 23.36 -9.93
C GLU A 246 10.45 24.49 -9.01
N ILE A 247 10.83 25.71 -9.39
CA ILE A 247 10.37 26.96 -8.76
C ILE A 247 8.84 27.10 -8.89
N ASN A 248 8.23 26.42 -9.88
CA ASN A 248 6.78 26.38 -10.09
C ASN A 248 6.29 24.92 -10.14
N VAL A 249 5.71 24.45 -9.04
CA VAL A 249 5.07 23.15 -8.97
C VAL A 249 3.87 23.09 -9.92
N ASP A 250 3.82 22.10 -10.78
CA ASP A 250 2.66 21.85 -11.64
C ASP A 250 1.64 20.94 -10.91
N TYR A 251 0.70 21.56 -10.23
CA TYR A 251 -0.33 20.84 -9.47
C TYR A 251 -1.29 20.05 -10.35
N GLY A 252 -1.51 20.46 -11.61
CA GLY A 252 -2.30 19.72 -12.58
C GLY A 252 -1.65 18.39 -12.95
N LEU A 253 -0.34 18.40 -13.19
CA LEU A 253 0.46 17.22 -13.49
C LEU A 253 0.53 16.25 -12.28
N LEU A 254 0.59 16.79 -11.05
CA LEU A 254 0.61 15.98 -9.84
C LEU A 254 -0.74 15.34 -9.53
N ALA A 255 -1.82 15.97 -9.94
CA ALA A 255 -3.18 15.50 -9.72
C ALA A 255 -3.63 14.45 -10.77
N ALA A 256 -3.02 14.47 -11.95
CA ALA A 256 -3.27 13.51 -13.03
C ALA A 256 -2.54 12.20 -12.81
#